data_38ff4e8c8a8a68879d9647cf527e9e9a
#
_entry.id   38ff4e8c8a8a68879d9647cf527e9e9a
#
_cell.length_a   1.000
_cell.length_b   1.000
_cell.length_c   1.000
_cell.angle_alpha   90.00
_cell.angle_beta   90.00
_cell.angle_gamma   90.00
#
_symmetry.space_group_name_H-M   'P 1'
#
loop_
_entity.id
_entity.type
_entity.pdbx_description
1 polymer ?
#
loop_
_entity_poly.entity_id
_entity_poly.type
_entity_poly.pdbx_seq_one_letter_code
_entity_poly.pdbx_strand_id
1 'polypeptide(L)'
;EPINYTTTARITELKNKGYEVVTDGFTKDGGQVFDTDKTTDQPFEVVVRAKVVTVTPEDPKNPGTPVDPGKPDGPKWPDGLKESDLNQTVTRTIKYQYEDGSEAQPDVVETLTYKRTATVNLVTKEVTYGDWTSTDDDFDKVDTPAIAGYTPDKASVETVQDVPATDPDTEVIVRYVKDAQKATITYQDEGGNQLGAVD
;
A
#
# COMPACT_ATOMS: atom_id res chain seq x y z
N GLU A 1 -25.83 54.30 -2.13
CA GLU A 1 -24.56 54.51 -2.81
C GLU A 1 -23.90 53.16 -3.05
N PRO A 2 -23.32 52.87 -4.25
CA PRO A 2 -22.64 51.59 -4.51
C PRO A 2 -21.42 51.40 -3.59
N ILE A 3 -21.26 50.19 -3.07
CA ILE A 3 -20.09 49.83 -2.27
C ILE A 3 -18.94 49.49 -3.22
N ASN A 4 -17.88 50.28 -3.17
CA ASN A 4 -16.71 50.09 -4.01
C ASN A 4 -15.67 49.18 -3.33
N TYR A 5 -16.08 47.97 -2.96
CA TYR A 5 -15.26 46.95 -2.38
C TYR A 5 -15.54 45.60 -3.04
N THR A 6 -14.55 44.68 -3.08
CA THR A 6 -14.74 43.32 -3.53
C THR A 6 -14.11 42.36 -2.55
N THR A 7 -14.70 41.19 -2.39
CA THR A 7 -14.18 40.11 -1.55
C THR A 7 -13.10 39.26 -2.23
N THR A 8 -12.90 39.48 -3.56
CA THR A 8 -12.06 38.61 -4.42
C THR A 8 -10.64 38.44 -3.91
N ALA A 9 -9.94 39.51 -3.54
CA ALA A 9 -8.56 39.44 -3.10
C ALA A 9 -8.41 38.65 -1.78
N ARG A 10 -9.30 38.89 -0.82
CA ARG A 10 -9.29 38.19 0.46
C ARG A 10 -9.70 36.73 0.33
N ILE A 11 -10.68 36.42 -0.50
CA ILE A 11 -11.08 35.05 -0.82
C ILE A 11 -9.93 34.30 -1.50
N THR A 12 -9.22 34.91 -2.45
CA THR A 12 -8.04 34.32 -3.09
C THR A 12 -6.95 34.01 -2.07
N GLU A 13 -6.66 34.93 -1.14
CA GLU A 13 -5.70 34.69 -0.05
C GLU A 13 -6.11 33.51 0.81
N LEU A 14 -7.38 33.41 1.19
CA LEU A 14 -7.90 32.31 2.01
C LEU A 14 -7.85 30.97 1.24
N LYS A 15 -8.18 30.97 -0.05
CA LYS A 15 -8.04 29.77 -0.90
C LYS A 15 -6.57 29.31 -0.99
N ASN A 16 -5.62 30.23 -1.09
CA ASN A 16 -4.20 29.92 -1.08
C ASN A 16 -3.73 29.34 0.27
N LYS A 17 -4.44 29.60 1.34
CA LYS A 17 -4.24 28.99 2.66
C LYS A 17 -4.95 27.64 2.85
N GLY A 18 -5.69 27.18 1.86
CA GLY A 18 -6.36 25.87 1.88
C GLY A 18 -7.85 25.93 2.26
N TYR A 19 -8.45 27.11 2.35
CA TYR A 19 -9.89 27.25 2.58
C TYR A 19 -10.70 27.14 1.29
N GLU A 20 -11.97 26.81 1.42
CA GLU A 20 -12.98 26.94 0.40
C GLU A 20 -14.15 27.80 0.91
N VAL A 21 -14.80 28.52 -0.01
CA VAL A 21 -15.94 29.38 0.34
C VAL A 21 -17.19 28.52 0.47
N VAL A 22 -17.89 28.68 1.60
CA VAL A 22 -19.21 28.10 1.82
C VAL A 22 -20.28 29.07 1.34
N THR A 23 -20.20 30.32 1.80
CA THR A 23 -21.10 31.41 1.36
C THR A 23 -20.33 32.72 1.25
N ASP A 24 -20.66 33.51 0.28
CA ASP A 24 -20.22 34.89 0.15
C ASP A 24 -21.48 35.79 0.14
N GLY A 25 -21.84 36.31 1.31
CA GLY A 25 -23.00 37.17 1.49
C GLY A 25 -22.82 38.56 0.92
N PHE A 26 -21.59 38.95 0.53
CA PHE A 26 -21.31 40.25 -0.08
C PHE A 26 -21.52 40.27 -1.58
N THR A 27 -21.13 39.22 -2.29
CA THR A 27 -21.20 39.16 -3.78
C THR A 27 -22.40 38.37 -4.30
N LYS A 28 -23.24 37.84 -3.43
CA LYS A 28 -24.34 36.92 -3.75
C LYS A 28 -25.29 37.40 -4.86
N ASP A 29 -25.58 38.71 -4.91
CA ASP A 29 -26.59 39.28 -5.81
C ASP A 29 -25.99 40.29 -6.79
N GLY A 30 -24.70 40.19 -7.11
CA GLY A 30 -24.08 40.95 -8.21
C GLY A 30 -23.69 42.41 -7.88
N GLY A 31 -23.69 42.78 -6.63
CA GLY A 31 -23.23 44.05 -6.14
C GLY A 31 -24.03 44.52 -4.94
N GLN A 32 -23.36 45.13 -4.01
CA GLN A 32 -23.98 45.63 -2.78
C GLN A 32 -24.12 47.15 -2.83
N VAL A 33 -25.18 47.67 -2.21
CA VAL A 33 -25.39 49.09 -1.99
C VAL A 33 -25.60 49.32 -0.50
N PHE A 34 -25.16 50.48 0.00
CA PHE A 34 -25.50 50.91 1.34
C PHE A 34 -26.99 51.14 1.44
N ASP A 35 -27.60 50.72 2.52
CA ASP A 35 -28.96 51.05 2.84
C ASP A 35 -29.08 52.54 3.21
N THR A 36 -30.25 52.96 3.67
CA THR A 36 -30.52 54.36 4.04
C THR A 36 -30.30 54.62 5.51
N ASP A 37 -30.07 53.60 6.34
CA ASP A 37 -29.78 53.76 7.75
C ASP A 37 -28.32 54.21 7.94
N LYS A 38 -28.12 55.35 8.57
CA LYS A 38 -26.81 55.93 8.84
C LYS A 38 -26.35 55.71 10.29
N THR A 39 -27.10 54.98 11.07
CA THR A 39 -26.90 54.79 12.50
C THR A 39 -26.49 53.38 12.86
N THR A 40 -26.76 52.42 11.96
CA THR A 40 -26.45 50.99 12.18
C THR A 40 -25.52 50.48 11.08
N ASP A 41 -24.51 49.73 11.48
CA ASP A 41 -23.61 49.06 10.51
C ASP A 41 -24.38 48.03 9.69
N GLN A 42 -24.09 47.97 8.42
CA GLN A 42 -24.63 46.97 7.48
C GLN A 42 -23.63 45.81 7.35
N PRO A 43 -23.81 44.71 8.13
CA PRO A 43 -22.85 43.59 8.12
C PRO A 43 -23.04 42.70 6.90
N PHE A 44 -21.91 42.24 6.33
CA PHE A 44 -21.87 41.18 5.31
C PHE A 44 -20.95 40.10 5.80
N GLU A 45 -21.33 38.83 5.62
CA GLU A 45 -20.60 37.68 6.09
C GLU A 45 -20.10 36.85 4.92
N VAL A 46 -18.82 36.48 4.96
CA VAL A 46 -18.21 35.49 4.09
C VAL A 46 -17.78 34.30 4.95
N VAL A 47 -18.39 33.15 4.71
CA VAL A 47 -18.11 31.93 5.47
C VAL A 47 -17.21 31.04 4.63
N VAL A 48 -16.11 30.58 5.24
CA VAL A 48 -15.16 29.65 4.68
C VAL A 48 -14.98 28.44 5.58
N ARG A 49 -14.58 27.31 5.01
CA ARG A 49 -14.16 26.12 5.74
C ARG A 49 -12.84 25.59 5.19
N ALA A 50 -12.14 24.79 5.98
CA ALA A 50 -11.00 24.05 5.48
C ALA A 50 -11.40 23.12 4.33
N LYS A 51 -10.68 23.18 3.22
CA LYS A 51 -10.88 22.23 2.13
C LYS A 51 -10.21 20.90 2.47
N VAL A 52 -10.99 19.82 2.38
CA VAL A 52 -10.51 18.44 2.55
C VAL A 52 -10.53 17.75 1.20
N VAL A 53 -9.44 17.11 0.84
CA VAL A 53 -9.31 16.38 -0.43
C VAL A 53 -8.92 14.94 -0.16
N THR A 54 -9.39 14.03 -1.03
CA THR A 54 -9.02 12.63 -1.01
C THR A 54 -7.90 12.37 -2.01
N VAL A 55 -6.88 11.64 -1.59
CA VAL A 55 -5.77 11.15 -2.44
C VAL A 55 -5.89 9.65 -2.54
N THR A 56 -5.84 9.13 -3.75
CA THR A 56 -5.95 7.70 -4.03
C THR A 56 -4.59 7.06 -4.29
N PRO A 57 -4.46 5.74 -4.06
CA PRO A 57 -3.19 5.04 -4.28
C PRO A 57 -2.74 5.01 -5.75
N GLU A 58 -3.65 5.25 -6.70
CA GLU A 58 -3.35 5.34 -8.14
C GLU A 58 -2.78 6.69 -8.54
N ASP A 59 -2.97 7.72 -7.70
CA ASP A 59 -2.48 9.08 -7.95
C ASP A 59 -1.82 9.67 -6.69
N PRO A 60 -0.70 9.09 -6.25
CA PRO A 60 0.06 9.58 -5.10
C PRO A 60 0.60 10.99 -5.34
N LYS A 61 0.92 11.71 -4.28
CA LYS A 61 1.34 13.11 -4.35
C LYS A 61 2.73 13.31 -3.75
N ASN A 62 3.50 14.19 -4.39
CA ASN A 62 4.81 14.58 -3.88
C ASN A 62 4.71 15.79 -2.95
N PRO A 63 5.32 15.75 -1.77
CA PRO A 63 5.33 16.87 -0.83
C PRO A 63 5.89 18.15 -1.48
N GLY A 64 5.30 19.29 -1.09
CA GLY A 64 5.73 20.60 -1.56
C GLY A 64 5.28 20.99 -2.97
N THR A 65 4.69 20.07 -3.74
CA THR A 65 4.09 20.41 -5.04
C THR A 65 2.72 21.05 -4.86
N PRO A 66 2.29 21.96 -5.77
CA PRO A 66 0.97 22.58 -5.69
C PRO A 66 -0.15 21.54 -5.78
N VAL A 67 -1.21 21.71 -5.00
CA VAL A 67 -2.44 20.91 -5.10
C VAL A 67 -3.12 21.13 -6.45
N ASP A 68 -3.13 22.37 -6.91
CA ASP A 68 -3.54 22.74 -8.25
C ASP A 68 -2.31 23.23 -9.05
N PRO A 69 -1.84 22.47 -10.06
CA PRO A 69 -0.68 22.87 -10.86
C PRO A 69 -0.84 24.24 -11.54
N GLY A 70 -2.08 24.64 -11.83
CA GLY A 70 -2.40 25.96 -12.41
C GLY A 70 -2.30 27.12 -11.40
N LYS A 71 -2.10 26.82 -10.12
CA LYS A 71 -2.02 27.81 -9.03
C LYS A 71 -0.79 27.57 -8.14
N PRO A 72 0.40 27.95 -8.62
CA PRO A 72 1.65 27.68 -7.94
C PRO A 72 1.74 28.31 -6.53
N ASP A 73 1.01 29.39 -6.28
CA ASP A 73 0.94 30.07 -4.98
C ASP A 73 -0.13 29.46 -4.05
N GLY A 74 -0.88 28.47 -4.53
CA GLY A 74 -1.91 27.77 -3.78
C GLY A 74 -1.33 26.81 -2.75
N PRO A 75 -2.23 26.05 -2.08
CA PRO A 75 -1.84 25.05 -1.10
C PRO A 75 -0.87 24.03 -1.70
N LYS A 76 0.07 23.55 -0.88
CA LYS A 76 1.01 22.48 -1.23
C LYS A 76 0.62 21.18 -0.54
N TRP A 77 0.94 20.06 -1.21
CA TRP A 77 0.77 18.74 -0.63
C TRP A 77 1.72 18.55 0.56
N PRO A 78 1.23 18.05 1.71
CA PRO A 78 2.08 17.66 2.85
C PRO A 78 2.81 16.35 2.60
N ASP A 79 3.66 15.95 3.54
CA ASP A 79 4.23 14.60 3.61
C ASP A 79 3.13 13.54 3.86
N GLY A 80 3.44 12.26 3.57
CA GLY A 80 2.55 11.13 3.85
C GLY A 80 1.61 10.75 2.70
N LEU A 81 1.87 11.20 1.47
CA LEU A 81 1.02 10.95 0.31
C LEU A 81 1.76 10.32 -0.87
N LYS A 82 2.99 9.86 -0.63
CA LYS A 82 3.80 9.20 -1.66
C LYS A 82 3.26 7.81 -1.98
N GLU A 83 3.75 7.24 -3.06
CA GLU A 83 3.48 5.85 -3.45
C GLU A 83 3.61 4.88 -2.26
N SER A 84 4.73 4.94 -1.53
CA SER A 84 5.02 4.09 -0.38
C SER A 84 4.11 4.31 0.84
N ASP A 85 3.39 5.43 0.89
CA ASP A 85 2.44 5.71 1.97
C ASP A 85 1.05 5.12 1.68
N LEU A 86 0.72 4.92 0.40
CA LEU A 86 -0.61 4.51 -0.08
C LEU A 86 -0.64 3.12 -0.69
N ASN A 87 0.52 2.53 -0.99
CA ASN A 87 0.67 1.19 -1.54
C ASN A 87 1.69 0.41 -0.70
N GLN A 88 1.38 -0.85 -0.41
CA GLN A 88 2.21 -1.75 0.40
C GLN A 88 2.22 -3.13 -0.22
N THR A 89 3.32 -3.85 -0.05
CA THR A 89 3.43 -5.26 -0.42
C THR A 89 3.91 -6.07 0.76
N VAL A 90 3.46 -7.33 0.84
CA VAL A 90 4.00 -8.35 1.75
C VAL A 90 4.37 -9.56 0.91
N THR A 91 5.60 -10.03 1.05
CA THR A 91 6.16 -11.10 0.21
C THR A 91 6.47 -12.32 1.05
N ARG A 92 6.10 -13.51 0.54
CA ARG A 92 6.58 -14.81 1.02
C ARG A 92 7.51 -15.42 -0.03
N THR A 93 8.75 -15.74 0.37
CA THR A 93 9.71 -16.45 -0.48
C THR A 93 9.89 -17.87 0.04
N ILE A 94 9.64 -18.87 -0.79
CA ILE A 94 9.90 -20.27 -0.49
C ILE A 94 11.19 -20.67 -1.21
N LYS A 95 12.19 -21.04 -0.44
CA LYS A 95 13.49 -21.49 -0.93
C LYS A 95 13.60 -23.02 -0.83
N TYR A 96 14.07 -23.63 -1.87
CA TYR A 96 14.31 -25.07 -1.94
C TYR A 96 15.81 -25.35 -1.94
N GLN A 97 16.30 -26.01 -0.90
CA GLN A 97 17.73 -26.23 -0.70
C GLN A 97 18.04 -27.70 -0.42
N TYR A 98 19.21 -28.16 -0.86
CA TYR A 98 19.81 -29.38 -0.36
C TYR A 98 20.34 -29.18 1.06
N GLU A 99 20.78 -30.28 1.72
CA GLU A 99 21.33 -30.23 3.10
C GLU A 99 22.57 -29.34 3.22
N ASP A 100 23.34 -29.19 2.15
CA ASP A 100 24.53 -28.33 2.10
C ASP A 100 24.20 -26.84 1.85
N GLY A 101 22.91 -26.52 1.73
CA GLY A 101 22.42 -25.15 1.50
C GLY A 101 22.44 -24.71 0.03
N SER A 102 22.90 -25.55 -0.89
CA SER A 102 22.83 -25.25 -2.33
C SER A 102 21.37 -25.29 -2.82
N GLU A 103 21.08 -24.54 -3.87
CA GLU A 103 19.76 -24.48 -4.50
C GLU A 103 19.38 -25.84 -5.09
N ALA A 104 18.19 -26.34 -4.73
CA ALA A 104 17.64 -27.59 -5.23
C ALA A 104 16.59 -27.35 -6.33
N GLN A 105 15.81 -26.29 -6.22
CA GLN A 105 14.80 -25.81 -7.15
C GLN A 105 14.76 -24.29 -7.09
N PRO A 106 14.28 -23.60 -8.15
CA PRO A 106 14.04 -22.15 -8.12
C PRO A 106 13.11 -21.74 -6.99
N ASP A 107 13.36 -20.56 -6.42
CA ASP A 107 12.49 -19.97 -5.39
C ASP A 107 11.08 -19.73 -5.94
N VAL A 108 10.09 -19.92 -5.07
CA VAL A 108 8.72 -19.45 -5.30
C VAL A 108 8.52 -18.17 -4.50
N VAL A 109 8.16 -17.09 -5.21
CA VAL A 109 7.89 -15.77 -4.61
C VAL A 109 6.43 -15.42 -4.80
N GLU A 110 5.74 -15.21 -3.71
CA GLU A 110 4.35 -14.74 -3.68
C GLU A 110 4.32 -13.33 -3.11
N THR A 111 3.56 -12.45 -3.73
CA THR A 111 3.46 -11.04 -3.31
C THR A 111 2.01 -10.64 -3.19
N LEU A 112 1.61 -10.23 -1.99
CA LEU A 112 0.33 -9.62 -1.70
C LEU A 112 0.45 -8.11 -1.82
N THR A 113 -0.56 -7.46 -2.39
CA THR A 113 -0.56 -6.01 -2.61
C THR A 113 -1.73 -5.37 -1.89
N TYR A 114 -1.45 -4.25 -1.22
CA TYR A 114 -2.40 -3.50 -0.41
C TYR A 114 -2.41 -2.05 -0.85
N LYS A 115 -3.59 -1.44 -0.77
CA LYS A 115 -3.82 -0.04 -1.12
C LYS A 115 -4.65 0.63 -0.04
N ARG A 116 -4.42 1.91 0.16
CA ARG A 116 -5.28 2.76 0.99
C ARG A 116 -5.41 4.15 0.40
N THR A 117 -6.50 4.82 0.74
CA THR A 117 -6.68 6.24 0.45
C THR A 117 -6.18 7.07 1.63
N ALA A 118 -5.99 8.37 1.38
CA ALA A 118 -5.77 9.35 2.42
C ALA A 118 -6.68 10.56 2.19
N THR A 119 -7.10 11.20 3.27
CA THR A 119 -7.73 12.52 3.24
C THR A 119 -6.77 13.56 3.81
N VAL A 120 -6.75 14.74 3.21
CA VAL A 120 -5.88 15.84 3.59
C VAL A 120 -6.70 17.08 3.88
N ASN A 121 -6.55 17.64 5.07
CA ASN A 121 -7.02 18.97 5.38
C ASN A 121 -5.99 19.98 4.87
N LEU A 122 -6.35 20.76 3.86
CA LEU A 122 -5.39 21.67 3.21
C LEU A 122 -4.99 22.87 4.06
N VAL A 123 -5.73 23.19 5.14
CA VAL A 123 -5.39 24.25 6.09
C VAL A 123 -4.41 23.76 7.13
N THR A 124 -4.76 22.66 7.82
CA THR A 124 -3.95 22.12 8.92
C THR A 124 -2.80 21.25 8.43
N LYS A 125 -2.85 20.78 7.19
CA LYS A 125 -1.94 19.78 6.61
C LYS A 125 -2.02 18.40 7.23
N GLU A 126 -3.05 18.14 8.02
CA GLU A 126 -3.30 16.83 8.60
C GLU A 126 -3.67 15.81 7.52
N VAL A 127 -3.03 14.65 7.57
CA VAL A 127 -3.29 13.49 6.72
C VAL A 127 -3.92 12.40 7.55
N THR A 128 -5.07 11.90 7.10
CA THR A 128 -5.77 10.77 7.71
C THR A 128 -5.85 9.64 6.70
N TYR A 129 -5.36 8.45 7.06
CA TYR A 129 -5.40 7.29 6.20
C TYR A 129 -6.68 6.48 6.39
N GLY A 130 -7.19 5.95 5.28
CA GLY A 130 -8.15 4.85 5.30
C GLY A 130 -7.48 3.52 5.67
N ASP A 131 -8.31 2.49 5.83
CA ASP A 131 -7.82 1.13 6.06
C ASP A 131 -7.10 0.59 4.82
N TRP A 132 -6.12 -0.30 5.05
CA TRP A 132 -5.54 -1.07 3.99
C TRP A 132 -6.57 -2.04 3.40
N THR A 133 -6.61 -2.12 2.09
CA THR A 133 -7.47 -3.05 1.34
C THR A 133 -6.64 -3.85 0.36
N SER A 134 -7.05 -5.09 0.13
CA SER A 134 -6.45 -5.98 -0.86
C SER A 134 -7.55 -6.73 -1.59
N THR A 135 -7.27 -7.19 -2.80
CA THR A 135 -8.13 -8.15 -3.52
C THR A 135 -7.80 -9.58 -3.17
N ASP A 136 -6.61 -9.80 -2.57
CA ASP A 136 -6.11 -11.09 -2.13
C ASP A 136 -5.12 -10.84 -0.99
N ASP A 137 -5.41 -11.34 0.19
CA ASP A 137 -4.61 -11.23 1.41
C ASP A 137 -4.21 -12.58 1.99
N ASP A 138 -4.31 -13.65 1.17
CA ASP A 138 -3.89 -15.00 1.52
C ASP A 138 -2.64 -15.41 0.74
N PHE A 139 -1.66 -16.01 1.40
CA PHE A 139 -0.66 -16.82 0.73
C PHE A 139 -1.21 -18.22 0.51
N ASP A 140 -1.29 -18.66 -0.72
CA ASP A 140 -1.82 -19.97 -1.08
C ASP A 140 -0.89 -21.12 -0.65
N LYS A 141 -1.46 -22.33 -0.51
CA LYS A 141 -0.68 -23.54 -0.33
C LYS A 141 0.20 -23.79 -1.55
N VAL A 142 1.47 -24.07 -1.31
CA VAL A 142 2.43 -24.45 -2.35
C VAL A 142 2.95 -25.86 -2.07
N ASP A 143 2.63 -26.80 -2.97
CA ASP A 143 3.16 -28.16 -2.88
C ASP A 143 4.64 -28.18 -3.24
N THR A 144 5.42 -28.96 -2.48
CA THR A 144 6.87 -29.09 -2.70
C THR A 144 7.16 -29.94 -3.92
N PRO A 145 7.95 -29.46 -4.90
CA PRO A 145 8.34 -30.26 -6.06
C PRO A 145 9.07 -31.53 -5.67
N ALA A 146 8.76 -32.65 -6.32
CA ALA A 146 9.50 -33.90 -6.11
C ALA A 146 10.86 -33.86 -6.81
N ILE A 147 11.90 -34.35 -6.11
CA ILE A 147 13.24 -34.53 -6.68
C ILE A 147 13.62 -36.02 -6.50
N ALA A 148 13.97 -36.70 -7.59
CA ALA A 148 14.32 -38.12 -7.53
C ALA A 148 15.54 -38.36 -6.64
N GLY A 149 15.43 -39.31 -5.69
CA GLY A 149 16.48 -39.66 -4.74
C GLY A 149 16.60 -38.71 -3.54
N TYR A 150 15.63 -37.83 -3.35
CA TYR A 150 15.57 -36.92 -2.20
C TYR A 150 14.16 -36.86 -1.62
N THR A 151 14.10 -36.71 -0.32
CA THR A 151 12.86 -36.50 0.43
C THR A 151 12.87 -35.09 1.04
N PRO A 152 11.87 -34.24 0.77
CA PRO A 152 11.78 -32.91 1.38
C PRO A 152 11.32 -33.00 2.84
N ASP A 153 11.81 -32.08 3.69
CA ASP A 153 11.38 -31.95 5.09
C ASP A 153 9.94 -31.42 5.24
N LYS A 154 9.40 -30.80 4.20
CA LYS A 154 8.02 -30.31 4.10
C LYS A 154 7.43 -30.74 2.76
N ALA A 155 6.33 -31.48 2.79
CA ALA A 155 5.61 -31.87 1.58
C ALA A 155 4.90 -30.69 0.92
N SER A 156 4.62 -29.63 1.68
CA SER A 156 4.02 -28.39 1.23
C SER A 156 4.36 -27.25 2.18
N VAL A 157 4.22 -26.03 1.70
CA VAL A 157 4.12 -24.83 2.51
C VAL A 157 2.66 -24.45 2.55
N GLU A 158 2.09 -24.40 3.75
CA GLU A 158 0.66 -24.24 3.94
C GLU A 158 0.18 -22.81 3.67
N THR A 159 -1.11 -22.67 3.40
CA THR A 159 -1.82 -21.39 3.30
C THR A 159 -1.65 -20.58 4.57
N VAL A 160 -1.45 -19.26 4.42
CA VAL A 160 -1.54 -18.28 5.51
C VAL A 160 -2.65 -17.32 5.13
N GLN A 161 -3.72 -17.31 5.90
CA GLN A 161 -4.90 -16.48 5.65
C GLN A 161 -4.83 -15.14 6.37
N ASP A 162 -5.55 -14.16 5.84
CA ASP A 162 -5.75 -12.83 6.45
C ASP A 162 -4.41 -12.14 6.80
N VAL A 163 -3.46 -12.15 5.89
CA VAL A 163 -2.14 -11.53 6.09
C VAL A 163 -2.29 -10.01 6.16
N PRO A 164 -1.90 -9.35 7.26
CA PRO A 164 -1.98 -7.89 7.35
C PRO A 164 -0.97 -7.18 6.44
N ALA A 165 -1.37 -6.01 5.91
CA ALA A 165 -0.48 -5.16 5.11
C ALA A 165 0.81 -4.72 5.84
N THR A 166 0.80 -4.78 7.18
CA THR A 166 1.91 -4.37 8.04
C THR A 166 2.83 -5.51 8.44
N ASP A 167 2.54 -6.73 8.01
CA ASP A 167 3.41 -7.87 8.28
C ASP A 167 4.74 -7.74 7.52
N PRO A 168 5.83 -8.23 8.10
CA PRO A 168 7.11 -8.28 7.41
C PRO A 168 7.10 -9.33 6.29
N ASP A 169 7.98 -9.17 5.33
CA ASP A 169 8.30 -10.24 4.38
C ASP A 169 8.83 -11.48 5.10
N THR A 170 8.45 -12.65 4.59
CA THR A 170 8.80 -13.94 5.18
C THR A 170 9.58 -14.84 4.22
N GLU A 171 10.42 -15.70 4.79
CA GLU A 171 11.16 -16.71 4.05
C GLU A 171 10.89 -18.09 4.67
N VAL A 172 10.56 -19.06 3.84
CA VAL A 172 10.40 -20.47 4.22
C VAL A 172 11.44 -21.29 3.48
N ILE A 173 12.24 -22.06 4.20
CA ILE A 173 13.21 -22.99 3.62
C ILE A 173 12.63 -24.41 3.65
N VAL A 174 12.60 -25.06 2.49
CA VAL A 174 12.33 -26.49 2.32
C VAL A 174 13.64 -27.19 2.04
N ARG A 175 13.99 -28.18 2.85
CA ARG A 175 15.26 -28.92 2.73
C ARG A 175 15.03 -30.30 2.17
N TYR A 176 15.80 -30.65 1.15
CA TYR A 176 15.83 -31.98 0.54
C TYR A 176 16.96 -32.80 1.13
N VAL A 177 16.57 -33.89 1.78
CA VAL A 177 17.49 -34.88 2.36
C VAL A 177 17.66 -36.02 1.37
N LYS A 178 18.91 -36.45 1.14
CA LYS A 178 19.19 -37.56 0.24
C LYS A 178 18.62 -38.86 0.82
N ASP A 179 17.91 -39.61 -0.01
CA ASP A 179 17.35 -40.90 0.37
C ASP A 179 18.45 -41.91 0.66
N ALA A 180 18.26 -42.73 1.70
CA ALA A 180 19.17 -43.80 2.01
C ALA A 180 19.23 -44.84 0.89
N GLN A 181 20.43 -45.18 0.49
CA GLN A 181 20.67 -46.24 -0.48
C GLN A 181 20.88 -47.58 0.25
N LYS A 182 20.23 -48.63 -0.22
CA LYS A 182 20.48 -50.01 0.22
C LYS A 182 21.06 -50.79 -0.93
N ALA A 183 22.10 -51.58 -0.65
CA ALA A 183 22.67 -52.52 -1.58
C ALA A 183 22.69 -53.91 -0.94
N THR A 184 22.20 -54.91 -1.66
CA THR A 184 22.28 -56.31 -1.26
C THR A 184 23.27 -57.01 -2.18
N ILE A 185 24.30 -57.65 -1.63
CA ILE A 185 25.27 -58.43 -2.36
C ILE A 185 24.92 -59.91 -2.15
N THR A 186 24.58 -60.57 -3.26
CA THR A 186 24.28 -62.01 -3.21
C THR A 186 25.44 -62.78 -3.82
N TYR A 187 25.96 -63.73 -3.11
CA TYR A 187 27.00 -64.62 -3.59
C TYR A 187 26.34 -65.92 -4.09
N GLN A 188 26.71 -66.34 -5.30
CA GLN A 188 26.20 -67.55 -5.95
C GLN A 188 27.36 -68.40 -6.47
N ASP A 189 27.20 -69.72 -6.48
CA ASP A 189 28.10 -70.61 -7.21
C ASP A 189 27.79 -70.62 -8.71
N GLU A 190 28.59 -71.28 -9.53
CA GLU A 190 28.40 -71.37 -10.95
C GLU A 190 27.08 -72.07 -11.35
N GLY A 191 26.47 -72.82 -10.45
CA GLY A 191 25.16 -73.46 -10.61
C GLY A 191 23.99 -72.56 -10.21
N GLY A 192 24.23 -71.31 -9.77
CA GLY A 192 23.21 -70.36 -9.32
C GLY A 192 22.73 -70.59 -7.92
N ASN A 193 23.38 -71.47 -7.13
CA ASN A 193 23.03 -71.68 -5.72
C ASN A 193 23.54 -70.51 -4.86
N GLN A 194 22.68 -69.93 -4.06
CA GLN A 194 23.05 -68.84 -3.15
C GLN A 194 24.03 -69.32 -2.08
N LEU A 195 25.19 -68.70 -1.97
CA LEU A 195 26.25 -68.97 -1.00
C LEU A 195 26.14 -68.06 0.23
N GLY A 196 25.25 -67.10 0.22
CA GLY A 196 24.98 -66.14 1.28
C GLY A 196 24.65 -64.77 0.75
N ALA A 197 23.93 -63.93 1.53
CA ALA A 197 23.69 -62.51 1.28
C ALA A 197 24.32 -61.73 2.43
N VAL A 198 24.94 -60.59 2.11
CA VAL A 198 25.45 -59.64 3.07
C VAL A 198 24.71 -58.33 2.84
N ASP A 199 24.02 -57.85 3.83
CA ASP A 199 23.32 -56.58 3.85
C ASP A 199 24.27 -55.40 4.07
#